data_ed99f5276bdfcd7ef75a79d2e568281d
#
_entry.id   ed99f5276bdfcd7ef75a79d2e568281d
#
_cell.length_a   1.000
_cell.length_b   1.000
_cell.length_c   1.000
_cell.angle_alpha   90.00
_cell.angle_beta   90.00
_cell.angle_gamma   90.00
#
_symmetry.space_group_name_H-M   'P 1'
#
loop_
_entity.id
_entity.type
_entity.pdbx_description
1 polymer ?
#
loop_
_entity_poly.entity_id
_entity_poly.type
_entity_poly.pdbx_seq_one_letter_code
_entity_poly.pdbx_strand_id
1 'polypeptide(L)'
;MKKALVLWSLLVVLALLAGCGSQAADNGNGTPNNDAVTDSQDNAPVDGPANTPADSAPVDYPALFERARISDGAASEDVAIQLVKAYDSDAAGLLSAMAEYPSEDVELLAWLLVYGKSYGDLDAFRQDIRQRLAQDDPVLAAVEQAIDRYNGN
;
A
#
# COMPACT_ATOMS: atom_id res chain seq x y z
N MET A 1 -23.25 19.50 -27.75
CA MET A 1 -23.07 18.05 -27.60
C MET A 1 -22.45 17.61 -26.25
N LYS A 2 -22.13 18.53 -25.32
CA LYS A 2 -21.50 18.18 -24.02
C LYS A 2 -22.50 17.84 -22.86
N LYS A 3 -23.80 18.05 -23.05
CA LYS A 3 -24.82 17.85 -22.01
C LYS A 3 -25.43 16.44 -21.98
N ALA A 4 -25.19 15.60 -22.98
CA ALA A 4 -25.76 14.25 -23.05
C ALA A 4 -24.91 13.19 -22.32
N LEU A 5 -23.61 13.44 -22.12
CA LEU A 5 -22.69 12.50 -21.47
C LEU A 5 -22.83 12.46 -19.93
N VAL A 6 -23.30 13.56 -19.33
CA VAL A 6 -23.45 13.64 -17.87
C VAL A 6 -24.67 12.86 -17.38
N LEU A 7 -25.73 12.73 -18.19
CA LEU A 7 -26.93 11.99 -17.79
C LEU A 7 -26.75 10.46 -17.79
N TRP A 8 -25.81 9.95 -18.58
CA TRP A 8 -25.55 8.49 -18.65
C TRP A 8 -24.73 7.98 -17.46
N SER A 9 -23.86 8.82 -16.90
CA SER A 9 -23.09 8.47 -15.69
C SER A 9 -23.95 8.31 -14.43
N LEU A 10 -25.07 9.04 -14.34
CA LEU A 10 -25.93 9.01 -13.15
C LEU A 10 -26.80 7.74 -13.08
N LEU A 11 -27.08 7.10 -14.21
CA LEU A 11 -27.99 5.96 -14.29
C LEU A 11 -27.30 4.63 -13.93
N VAL A 12 -25.98 4.55 -14.05
CA VAL A 12 -25.19 3.34 -13.70
C VAL A 12 -24.99 3.21 -12.19
N VAL A 13 -24.94 4.33 -11.45
CA VAL A 13 -24.71 4.32 -10.00
C VAL A 13 -25.95 3.84 -9.21
N LEU A 14 -27.16 3.98 -9.77
CA LEU A 14 -28.40 3.62 -9.07
C LEU A 14 -28.74 2.11 -9.10
N ALA A 15 -28.06 1.32 -9.93
CA ALA A 15 -28.36 -0.11 -10.11
C ALA A 15 -27.61 -1.04 -9.14
N LEU A 16 -26.68 -0.53 -8.32
CA LEU A 16 -25.83 -1.35 -7.45
C LEU A 16 -26.27 -1.42 -5.97
N LEU A 17 -27.41 -0.81 -5.60
CA LEU A 17 -27.88 -0.75 -4.20
C LEU A 17 -28.96 -1.77 -3.81
N ALA A 18 -29.28 -2.75 -4.66
CA ALA A 18 -30.30 -3.76 -4.36
C ALA A 18 -29.71 -5.17 -4.28
N GLY A 19 -28.95 -5.47 -3.25
CA GLY A 19 -28.37 -6.79 -3.03
C GLY A 19 -27.96 -7.05 -1.58
N CYS A 20 -28.85 -6.80 -0.60
CA CYS A 20 -28.70 -7.33 0.75
C CYS A 20 -29.44 -8.66 0.85
N GLY A 21 -28.70 -9.76 0.94
CA GLY A 21 -29.18 -11.10 1.29
C GLY A 21 -28.57 -11.55 2.60
N SER A 22 -29.38 -11.59 3.63
CA SER A 22 -29.12 -12.12 4.96
C SER A 22 -28.86 -13.62 4.93
N GLN A 23 -27.89 -14.14 5.68
CA GLN A 23 -27.97 -15.50 6.23
C GLN A 23 -27.48 -15.53 7.66
N ALA A 24 -28.35 -16.10 8.50
CA ALA A 24 -28.24 -16.25 9.93
C ALA A 24 -27.55 -17.56 10.31
N ALA A 25 -26.85 -17.50 11.42
CA ALA A 25 -26.67 -18.44 12.53
C ALA A 25 -26.60 -19.96 12.27
N ASP A 26 -25.56 -20.61 12.76
CA ASP A 26 -25.75 -21.84 13.55
C ASP A 26 -24.73 -21.95 14.69
N ASN A 27 -25.26 -22.33 15.85
CA ASN A 27 -24.61 -22.53 17.12
C ASN A 27 -23.99 -23.95 17.17
N GLY A 28 -22.74 -24.07 17.57
CA GLY A 28 -22.11 -25.33 17.94
C GLY A 28 -21.42 -25.23 19.29
N ASN A 29 -22.16 -25.62 20.33
CA ASN A 29 -21.72 -25.79 21.71
C ASN A 29 -20.80 -27.02 21.86
N GLY A 30 -19.69 -26.89 22.57
CA GLY A 30 -18.80 -27.99 22.92
C GLY A 30 -17.93 -27.64 24.11
N THR A 31 -18.38 -28.00 25.29
CA THR A 31 -17.75 -27.83 26.61
C THR A 31 -16.62 -28.86 26.86
N PRO A 32 -15.93 -28.81 27.99
CA PRO A 32 -14.47 -28.87 28.10
C PRO A 32 -13.94 -30.21 28.59
N ASN A 33 -12.67 -30.49 28.39
CA ASN A 33 -11.94 -31.46 29.18
C ASN A 33 -10.68 -30.85 29.78
N ASN A 34 -10.73 -30.76 31.12
CA ASN A 34 -9.59 -30.69 31.99
C ASN A 34 -8.79 -31.97 31.87
N ASP A 35 -7.49 -31.90 31.71
CA ASP A 35 -6.58 -32.81 32.41
C ASP A 35 -5.27 -32.05 32.66
N ALA A 36 -5.01 -31.92 33.96
CA ALA A 36 -3.78 -31.42 34.55
C ALA A 36 -2.70 -32.48 34.44
N VAL A 37 -1.55 -32.11 33.93
CA VAL A 37 -0.27 -32.76 34.27
C VAL A 37 0.77 -31.70 34.54
N THR A 38 1.15 -31.61 35.76
CA THR A 38 2.34 -31.01 36.35
C THR A 38 3.57 -31.72 35.82
N ASP A 39 4.59 -31.03 35.31
CA ASP A 39 5.94 -31.24 35.82
C ASP A 39 6.94 -30.16 35.34
N SER A 40 7.58 -29.64 36.26
CA SER A 40 8.87 -29.06 36.59
C SER A 40 9.89 -28.80 35.44
N GLN A 41 10.39 -27.53 35.47
CA GLN A 41 11.80 -27.12 35.42
C GLN A 41 12.60 -27.40 34.15
N ASP A 42 12.99 -26.30 33.47
CA ASP A 42 14.38 -25.82 33.53
C ASP A 42 14.45 -24.41 32.92
N ASN A 43 14.70 -23.41 33.75
CA ASN A 43 15.07 -22.08 33.36
C ASN A 43 16.56 -22.09 32.99
N ALA A 44 16.89 -22.35 31.73
CA ALA A 44 18.17 -21.92 31.16
C ALA A 44 17.92 -20.58 30.43
N PRO A 45 18.72 -19.54 30.70
CA PRO A 45 18.69 -18.34 29.82
C PRO A 45 19.23 -18.74 28.45
N VAL A 46 18.34 -18.91 27.50
CA VAL A 46 18.72 -18.97 26.11
C VAL A 46 19.10 -17.53 25.73
N ASP A 47 20.40 -17.26 25.72
CA ASP A 47 20.96 -16.15 24.96
C ASP A 47 20.55 -16.34 23.51
N GLY A 48 19.38 -15.81 23.18
CA GLY A 48 18.95 -15.69 21.78
C GLY A 48 19.98 -14.84 21.04
N PRO A 49 20.39 -15.24 19.83
CA PRO A 49 21.28 -14.43 19.04
C PRO A 49 20.67 -13.04 18.93
N ALA A 50 21.45 -12.02 19.29
CA ALA A 50 21.12 -10.64 19.08
C ALA A 50 20.55 -10.51 17.65
N ASN A 51 19.30 -10.04 17.54
CA ASN A 51 18.71 -9.65 16.26
C ASN A 51 19.55 -8.50 15.71
N THR A 52 20.64 -8.85 15.07
CA THR A 52 21.29 -7.97 14.12
C THR A 52 20.20 -7.64 13.10
N PRO A 53 19.89 -6.35 12.83
CA PRO A 53 18.96 -6.01 11.75
C PRO A 53 19.47 -6.74 10.51
N ALA A 54 18.68 -7.64 9.98
CA ALA A 54 19.01 -8.34 8.75
C ALA A 54 19.39 -7.25 7.75
N ASP A 55 20.63 -7.31 7.28
CA ASP A 55 21.20 -6.51 6.22
C ASP A 55 20.17 -6.54 5.09
N SER A 56 19.43 -5.44 4.94
CA SER A 56 18.32 -5.38 4.00
C SER A 56 18.95 -5.49 2.62
N ALA A 57 18.77 -6.63 1.95
CA ALA A 57 19.23 -6.78 0.58
C ALA A 57 18.73 -5.57 -0.23
N PRO A 58 19.57 -5.04 -1.14
CA PRO A 58 19.17 -3.88 -1.96
C PRO A 58 17.85 -4.19 -2.66
N VAL A 59 16.95 -3.21 -2.66
CA VAL A 59 15.62 -3.36 -3.29
C VAL A 59 15.80 -3.51 -4.79
N ASP A 60 15.23 -4.56 -5.36
CA ASP A 60 15.15 -4.75 -6.82
C ASP A 60 13.98 -3.90 -7.35
N TYR A 61 14.26 -2.62 -7.66
CA TYR A 61 13.26 -1.70 -8.17
C TYR A 61 12.60 -2.17 -9.48
N PRO A 62 13.34 -2.67 -10.48
CA PRO A 62 12.74 -3.23 -11.69
C PRO A 62 11.71 -4.32 -11.41
N ALA A 63 12.02 -5.27 -10.55
CA ALA A 63 11.09 -6.34 -10.19
C ALA A 63 9.88 -5.81 -9.41
N LEU A 64 10.06 -4.83 -8.52
CA LEU A 64 8.98 -4.19 -7.80
C LEU A 64 8.03 -3.42 -8.73
N PHE A 65 8.57 -2.68 -9.70
CA PHE A 65 7.79 -1.89 -10.65
C PHE A 65 7.04 -2.77 -11.67
N GLU A 66 7.65 -3.86 -12.12
CA GLU A 66 6.95 -4.83 -12.96
C GLU A 66 5.77 -5.46 -12.22
N ARG A 67 5.93 -5.79 -10.94
CA ARG A 67 4.81 -6.25 -10.10
C ARG A 67 3.72 -5.20 -9.97
N ALA A 68 4.06 -3.92 -9.86
CA ALA A 68 3.09 -2.83 -9.82
C ALA A 68 2.22 -2.79 -11.08
N ARG A 69 2.84 -2.98 -12.26
CA ARG A 69 2.15 -2.93 -13.56
C ARG A 69 1.14 -4.06 -13.77
N ILE A 70 1.39 -5.22 -13.20
CA ILE A 70 0.53 -6.41 -13.38
C ILE A 70 -0.37 -6.71 -12.19
N SER A 71 -0.24 -5.95 -11.10
CA SER A 71 -1.03 -6.17 -9.88
C SER A 71 -2.41 -5.53 -9.99
N ASP A 72 -3.39 -6.18 -9.36
CA ASP A 72 -4.74 -5.67 -9.17
C ASP A 72 -5.26 -6.01 -7.76
N GLY A 73 -6.30 -5.31 -7.32
CA GLY A 73 -6.95 -5.56 -6.03
C GLY A 73 -5.97 -5.69 -4.87
N ALA A 74 -6.04 -6.79 -4.12
CA ALA A 74 -5.20 -7.03 -2.94
C ALA A 74 -3.69 -7.09 -3.26
N ALA A 75 -3.32 -7.53 -4.47
CA ALA A 75 -1.92 -7.54 -4.89
C ALA A 75 -1.34 -6.11 -5.01
N SER A 76 -2.16 -5.14 -5.39
CA SER A 76 -1.76 -3.73 -5.44
C SER A 76 -1.49 -3.16 -4.04
N GLU A 77 -2.21 -3.59 -3.01
CA GLU A 77 -1.96 -3.20 -1.62
C GLU A 77 -0.58 -3.69 -1.14
N ASP A 78 -0.24 -4.94 -1.44
CA ASP A 78 1.08 -5.49 -1.10
C ASP A 78 2.21 -4.71 -1.79
N VAL A 79 2.02 -4.33 -3.06
CA VAL A 79 2.99 -3.51 -3.80
C VAL A 79 3.09 -2.11 -3.19
N ALA A 80 1.98 -1.48 -2.83
CA ALA A 80 1.97 -0.18 -2.17
C ALA A 80 2.75 -0.20 -0.85
N ILE A 81 2.56 -1.24 -0.03
CA ILE A 81 3.33 -1.45 1.21
C ILE A 81 4.83 -1.58 0.92
N GLN A 82 5.20 -2.29 -0.14
CA GLN A 82 6.62 -2.45 -0.50
C GLN A 82 7.24 -1.16 -1.04
N LEU A 83 6.48 -0.37 -1.81
CA LEU A 83 6.92 0.96 -2.25
C LEU A 83 7.13 1.90 -1.05
N VAL A 84 6.24 1.88 -0.06
CA VAL A 84 6.41 2.65 1.18
C VAL A 84 7.66 2.21 1.94
N LYS A 85 7.89 0.91 2.11
CA LYS A 85 9.11 0.40 2.75
C LYS A 85 10.38 0.79 2.00
N ALA A 86 10.35 0.71 0.66
CA ALA A 86 11.45 1.14 -0.19
C ALA A 86 11.73 2.64 -0.02
N TYR A 87 10.67 3.46 -0.02
CA TYR A 87 10.77 4.90 0.24
C TYR A 87 11.36 5.20 1.62
N ASP A 88 10.89 4.54 2.66
CA ASP A 88 11.33 4.78 4.03
C ASP A 88 12.78 4.33 4.26
N SER A 89 13.27 3.35 3.51
CA SER A 89 14.65 2.86 3.59
C SER A 89 15.61 3.63 2.68
N ASP A 90 15.21 3.94 1.46
CA ASP A 90 16.01 4.63 0.43
C ASP A 90 15.13 5.45 -0.51
N ALA A 91 14.62 6.57 -0.01
CA ALA A 91 13.78 7.47 -0.81
C ALA A 91 14.49 7.95 -2.08
N ALA A 92 15.79 8.27 -1.99
CA ALA A 92 16.54 8.80 -3.12
C ALA A 92 16.69 7.75 -4.24
N GLY A 93 17.02 6.51 -3.87
CA GLY A 93 17.13 5.40 -4.82
C GLY A 93 15.79 5.08 -5.49
N LEU A 94 14.69 5.02 -4.72
CA LEU A 94 13.36 4.78 -5.26
C LEU A 94 12.94 5.86 -6.26
N LEU A 95 13.05 7.14 -5.87
CA LEU A 95 12.63 8.26 -6.71
C LEU A 95 13.48 8.36 -7.98
N SER A 96 14.79 8.13 -7.88
CA SER A 96 15.68 8.05 -9.05
C SER A 96 15.31 6.91 -9.99
N ALA A 97 15.02 5.73 -9.43
CA ALA A 97 14.57 4.59 -10.25
C ALA A 97 13.24 4.87 -10.95
N MET A 98 12.28 5.52 -10.27
CA MET A 98 11.00 5.92 -10.89
C MET A 98 11.20 6.87 -12.08
N ALA A 99 12.15 7.80 -11.99
CA ALA A 99 12.43 8.79 -13.04
C ALA A 99 12.94 8.16 -14.36
N GLU A 100 13.40 6.92 -14.33
CA GLU A 100 13.88 6.19 -15.52
C GLU A 100 12.74 5.52 -16.33
N TYR A 101 11.50 5.54 -15.78
CA TYR A 101 10.35 4.88 -16.40
C TYR A 101 9.47 5.84 -17.21
N PRO A 102 8.67 5.33 -18.16
CA PRO A 102 7.68 6.11 -18.88
C PRO A 102 6.69 6.81 -17.95
N SER A 103 6.18 7.97 -18.34
CA SER A 103 5.29 8.79 -17.51
C SER A 103 4.05 8.04 -17.00
N GLU A 104 3.48 7.15 -17.78
CA GLU A 104 2.33 6.32 -17.40
C GLU A 104 2.67 5.36 -16.25
N ASP A 105 3.87 4.79 -16.25
CA ASP A 105 4.36 3.93 -15.17
C ASP A 105 4.66 4.77 -13.93
N VAL A 106 5.27 5.96 -14.09
CA VAL A 106 5.52 6.90 -12.98
C VAL A 106 4.22 7.31 -12.32
N GLU A 107 3.15 7.61 -13.08
CA GLU A 107 1.83 7.95 -12.53
C GLU A 107 1.23 6.79 -11.72
N LEU A 108 1.34 5.56 -12.21
CA LEU A 108 0.89 4.37 -11.48
C LEU A 108 1.66 4.17 -10.18
N LEU A 109 3.01 4.24 -10.25
CA LEU A 109 3.88 4.07 -9.07
C LEU A 109 3.65 5.17 -8.03
N ALA A 110 3.49 6.42 -8.48
CA ALA A 110 3.14 7.55 -7.63
C ALA A 110 1.79 7.35 -6.94
N TRP A 111 0.79 6.87 -7.66
CA TRP A 111 -0.52 6.55 -7.08
C TRP A 111 -0.42 5.47 -6.00
N LEU A 112 0.27 4.36 -6.26
CA LEU A 112 0.45 3.28 -5.29
C LEU A 112 1.25 3.74 -4.06
N LEU A 113 2.29 4.55 -4.25
CA LEU A 113 3.08 5.11 -3.15
C LEU A 113 2.22 6.04 -2.29
N VAL A 114 1.43 6.93 -2.88
CA VAL A 114 0.51 7.83 -2.18
C VAL A 114 -0.56 7.02 -1.45
N TYR A 115 -1.13 6.01 -2.08
CA TYR A 115 -2.10 5.11 -1.45
C TYR A 115 -1.50 4.45 -0.20
N GLY A 116 -0.30 3.90 -0.30
CA GLY A 116 0.39 3.32 0.86
C GLY A 116 0.73 4.32 1.96
N LYS A 117 1.09 5.57 1.59
CA LYS A 117 1.37 6.67 2.54
C LYS A 117 0.10 7.29 3.14
N SER A 118 -1.07 7.06 2.57
CA SER A 118 -2.34 7.64 3.03
C SER A 118 -2.78 7.18 4.42
N TYR A 119 -2.20 6.11 4.94
CA TYR A 119 -2.37 5.69 6.33
C TYR A 119 -1.60 6.55 7.34
N GLY A 120 -0.79 7.50 6.86
CA GLY A 120 -0.01 8.46 7.63
C GLY A 120 -0.36 9.91 7.30
N ASP A 121 0.61 10.81 7.45
CA ASP A 121 0.47 12.23 7.17
C ASP A 121 0.91 12.53 5.72
N LEU A 122 -0.07 12.71 4.83
CA LEU A 122 0.17 13.03 3.42
C LEU A 122 0.74 14.44 3.22
N ASP A 123 0.47 15.39 4.11
CA ASP A 123 1.04 16.74 3.99
C ASP A 123 2.52 16.72 4.35
N ALA A 124 2.91 15.98 5.38
CA ALA A 124 4.31 15.76 5.71
C ALA A 124 5.04 15.01 4.59
N PHE A 125 4.42 13.99 3.99
CA PHE A 125 4.96 13.26 2.84
C PHE A 125 5.15 14.18 1.63
N ARG A 126 4.15 15.01 1.30
CA ARG A 126 4.23 16.02 0.22
C ARG A 126 5.40 16.96 0.44
N GLN A 127 5.58 17.44 1.68
CA GLN A 127 6.69 18.33 2.02
C GLN A 127 8.04 17.64 1.88
N ASP A 128 8.18 16.39 2.31
CA ASP A 128 9.42 15.62 2.19
C ASP A 128 9.81 15.41 0.70
N ILE A 129 8.87 15.03 -0.16
CA ILE A 129 9.12 14.89 -1.60
C ILE A 129 9.57 16.20 -2.24
N ARG A 130 8.94 17.33 -1.90
CA ARG A 130 9.32 18.67 -2.39
C ARG A 130 10.74 19.08 -1.98
N GLN A 131 11.24 18.57 -0.89
CA GLN A 131 12.61 18.83 -0.44
C GLN A 131 13.64 17.98 -1.18
N ARG A 132 13.22 16.84 -1.73
CA ARG A 132 14.12 15.88 -2.40
C ARG A 132 14.23 16.09 -3.89
N LEU A 133 13.17 16.57 -4.54
CA LEU A 133 13.06 16.70 -5.98
C LEU A 133 12.99 18.15 -6.42
N ALA A 134 13.49 18.44 -7.63
CA ALA A 134 13.34 19.75 -8.26
C ALA A 134 11.88 20.03 -8.62
N GLN A 135 11.50 21.31 -8.73
CA GLN A 135 10.11 21.70 -9.01
C GLN A 135 9.59 21.23 -10.38
N ASP A 136 10.49 21.02 -11.33
CA ASP A 136 10.22 20.53 -12.68
C ASP A 136 10.42 19.02 -12.86
N ASP A 137 10.63 18.31 -11.75
CA ASP A 137 10.81 16.86 -11.76
C ASP A 137 9.49 16.14 -12.09
N PRO A 138 9.46 15.24 -13.10
CA PRO A 138 8.25 14.52 -13.48
C PRO A 138 7.71 13.60 -12.38
N VAL A 139 8.57 13.04 -11.53
CA VAL A 139 8.14 12.21 -10.39
C VAL A 139 7.44 13.08 -9.35
N LEU A 140 7.95 14.30 -9.07
CA LEU A 140 7.28 15.23 -8.18
C LEU A 140 5.88 15.57 -8.69
N ALA A 141 5.76 15.91 -9.97
CA ALA A 141 4.48 16.23 -10.59
C ALA A 141 3.47 15.09 -10.47
N ALA A 142 3.91 13.85 -10.73
CA ALA A 142 3.06 12.66 -10.61
C ALA A 142 2.59 12.42 -9.17
N VAL A 143 3.49 12.57 -8.18
CA VAL A 143 3.13 12.41 -6.76
C VAL A 143 2.17 13.50 -6.29
N GLU A 144 2.40 14.76 -6.67
CA GLU A 144 1.47 15.86 -6.36
C GLU A 144 0.08 15.60 -6.92
N GLN A 145 -0.01 15.19 -8.19
CA GLN A 145 -1.27 14.84 -8.83
C GLN A 145 -1.95 13.66 -8.13
N ALA A 146 -1.19 12.65 -7.70
CA ALA A 146 -1.73 11.51 -6.98
C ALA A 146 -2.29 11.92 -5.61
N ILE A 147 -1.60 12.79 -4.87
CA ILE A 147 -2.09 13.32 -3.59
C ILE A 147 -3.38 14.14 -3.79
N ASP A 148 -3.42 15.01 -4.79
CA ASP A 148 -4.61 15.82 -5.08
C ASP A 148 -5.80 14.94 -5.47
N ARG A 149 -5.58 13.92 -6.32
CA ARG A 149 -6.60 12.94 -6.67
C ARG A 149 -7.10 12.15 -5.45
N TYR A 150 -6.20 11.76 -4.56
CA TYR A 150 -6.55 11.04 -3.32
C TYR A 150 -7.42 11.90 -2.39
N ASN A 151 -7.10 13.19 -2.28
CA ASN A 151 -7.87 14.16 -1.46
C ASN A 151 -9.18 14.61 -2.11
N GLY A 152 -9.51 14.15 -3.32
CA GLY A 152 -10.75 14.49 -4.02
C GLY A 152 -10.75 15.87 -4.69
N ASN A 153 -9.57 16.41 -4.99
CA ASN A 153 -9.35 17.70 -5.68
C ASN A 153 -9.16 17.52 -7.19
#